data_b714450efa51e2a1f4bf9789dd655757
#
_entry.id   b714450efa51e2a1f4bf9789dd655757
#
_cell.length_a   1.000
_cell.length_b   1.000
_cell.length_c   1.000
_cell.angle_alpha   90.00
_cell.angle_beta   90.00
_cell.angle_gamma   90.00
#
_symmetry.space_group_name_H-M   'P 1'
#
loop_
_entity.id
_entity.type
_entity.pdbx_description
1 polymer ?
#
loop_
_entity_poly.entity_id
_entity_poly.type
_entity_poly.pdbx_seq_one_letter_code
_entity_poly.pdbx_strand_id
1 'polypeptide(L)'
;MKIGFIGLGNVGAKLAGSLLRNGFDLTVRDVDQNLTDQFKSSGAKVANSGKELAEQVDLIITSLPSLKVSSEVMEAEDGVLQGLSENKIWLEMSTTDEAEVKRIGEKVIAKSAIPLDGPVSGGCHRAATGNIAIFVGGQRFAFEK
;
A
#
# COMPACT_ATOMS: atom_id res chain seq x y z
N MET A 1 -4.25 12.66 6.90
CA MET A 1 -3.78 11.26 6.79
C MET A 1 -2.56 11.23 5.90
N LYS A 2 -1.46 10.63 6.35
CA LYS A 2 -0.26 10.37 5.55
C LYS A 2 -0.38 8.99 4.93
N ILE A 3 -0.08 8.88 3.64
CA ILE A 3 -0.26 7.64 2.89
C ILE A 3 1.09 7.11 2.41
N GLY A 4 1.34 5.83 2.64
CA GLY A 4 2.45 5.08 2.09
C GLY A 4 1.97 4.18 0.95
N PHE A 5 2.68 4.13 -0.16
CA PHE A 5 2.35 3.27 -1.29
C PHE A 5 3.55 2.43 -1.71
N ILE A 6 3.39 1.11 -1.69
CA ILE A 6 4.43 0.15 -2.07
C ILE A 6 4.00 -0.63 -3.31
N GLY A 7 4.86 -0.61 -4.33
CA GLY A 7 4.62 -1.23 -5.62
C GLY A 7 4.12 -0.22 -6.65
N LEU A 8 5.06 0.31 -7.45
CA LEU A 8 4.82 1.33 -8.48
C LEU A 8 4.81 0.73 -9.89
N GLY A 9 4.36 -0.52 -10.02
CA GLY A 9 4.16 -1.17 -11.30
C GLY A 9 3.00 -0.55 -12.10
N ASN A 10 2.53 -1.27 -13.14
CA ASN A 10 1.55 -0.74 -14.12
C ASN A 10 0.27 -0.16 -13.49
N VAL A 11 -0.28 -0.80 -12.49
CA VAL A 11 -1.49 -0.34 -11.78
C VAL A 11 -1.10 0.58 -10.62
N GLY A 12 -0.15 0.15 -9.79
CA GLY A 12 0.26 0.87 -8.58
C GLY A 12 0.72 2.30 -8.85
N ALA A 13 1.54 2.52 -9.89
CA ALA A 13 1.96 3.87 -10.27
C ALA A 13 0.79 4.79 -10.64
N LYS A 14 -0.26 4.26 -11.23
CA LYS A 14 -1.46 5.05 -11.59
C LYS A 14 -2.30 5.39 -10.38
N LEU A 15 -2.46 4.44 -9.45
CA LEU A 15 -3.16 4.66 -8.19
C LEU A 15 -2.40 5.66 -7.30
N ALA A 16 -1.11 5.44 -7.08
CA ALA A 16 -0.24 6.36 -6.33
C ALA A 16 -0.20 7.76 -6.97
N GLY A 17 -0.09 7.83 -8.30
CA GLY A 17 -0.13 9.08 -9.04
C GLY A 17 -1.47 9.81 -8.91
N SER A 18 -2.59 9.08 -8.81
CA SER A 18 -3.90 9.68 -8.54
C SER A 18 -3.95 10.31 -7.15
N LEU A 19 -3.43 9.62 -6.13
CA LEU A 19 -3.33 10.16 -4.77
C LEU A 19 -2.49 11.44 -4.75
N LEU A 20 -1.32 11.43 -5.39
CA LEU A 20 -0.41 12.58 -5.43
C LEU A 20 -1.06 13.80 -6.12
N ARG A 21 -1.73 13.60 -7.27
CA ARG A 21 -2.45 14.66 -7.98
C ARG A 21 -3.61 15.26 -7.19
N ASN A 22 -4.20 14.50 -6.28
CA ASN A 22 -5.26 14.97 -5.39
C ASN A 22 -4.73 15.56 -4.06
N GLY A 23 -3.41 15.78 -3.96
CA GLY A 23 -2.80 16.55 -2.86
C GLY A 23 -2.58 15.75 -1.56
N PHE A 24 -2.64 14.41 -1.61
CA PHE A 24 -2.31 13.61 -0.43
C PHE A 24 -0.80 13.64 -0.13
N ASP A 25 -0.45 13.67 1.16
CA ASP A 25 0.93 13.50 1.64
C ASP A 25 1.35 12.05 1.41
N LEU A 26 2.09 11.81 0.32
CA LEU A 26 2.42 10.50 -0.19
C LEU A 26 3.90 10.17 0.01
N THR A 27 4.17 9.01 0.59
CA THR A 27 5.48 8.36 0.65
C THR A 27 5.44 7.08 -0.18
N VAL A 28 6.38 6.91 -1.11
CA VAL A 28 6.41 5.74 -2.00
C VAL A 28 7.61 4.85 -1.75
N ARG A 29 7.48 3.57 -2.12
CA ARG A 29 8.55 2.57 -2.11
C ARG A 29 8.38 1.61 -3.29
N ASP A 30 9.45 1.38 -4.01
CA ASP A 30 9.57 0.33 -5.02
C ASP A 30 11.02 -0.19 -5.07
N VAL A 31 11.24 -1.36 -5.63
CA VAL A 31 12.59 -1.91 -5.88
C VAL A 31 13.24 -1.23 -7.09
N ASP A 32 12.45 -0.71 -8.03
CA ASP A 32 12.92 0.06 -9.17
C ASP A 32 13.13 1.53 -8.78
N GLN A 33 14.40 1.91 -8.70
CA GLN A 33 14.82 3.27 -8.36
C GLN A 33 14.29 4.31 -9.35
N ASN A 34 14.17 3.97 -10.64
CA ASN A 34 13.68 4.92 -11.64
C ASN A 34 12.22 5.32 -11.36
N LEU A 35 11.40 4.38 -10.90
CA LEU A 35 10.00 4.65 -10.53
C LEU A 35 9.93 5.55 -9.30
N THR A 36 10.71 5.28 -8.27
CA THR A 36 10.73 6.12 -7.06
C THR A 36 11.26 7.52 -7.35
N ASP A 37 12.26 7.68 -8.22
CA ASP A 37 12.82 8.98 -8.63
C ASP A 37 11.79 9.83 -9.41
N GLN A 38 10.98 9.21 -10.26
CA GLN A 38 9.86 9.89 -10.94
C GLN A 38 8.83 10.43 -9.94
N PHE A 39 8.45 9.63 -8.95
CA PHE A 39 7.53 10.06 -7.90
C PHE A 39 8.12 11.16 -7.02
N LYS A 40 9.41 11.04 -6.67
CA LYS A 40 10.14 12.06 -5.93
C LYS A 40 10.16 13.39 -6.68
N SER A 41 10.43 13.37 -7.96
CA SER A 41 10.43 14.56 -8.83
C SER A 41 9.03 15.19 -8.94
N SER A 42 7.98 14.41 -8.74
CA SER A 42 6.58 14.85 -8.73
C SER A 42 6.08 15.31 -7.35
N GLY A 43 6.96 15.27 -6.32
CA GLY A 43 6.64 15.78 -4.99
C GLY A 43 6.32 14.73 -3.91
N ALA A 44 6.38 13.45 -4.23
CA ALA A 44 6.26 12.39 -3.22
C ALA A 44 7.56 12.25 -2.41
N LYS A 45 7.43 11.76 -1.18
CA LYS A 45 8.55 11.29 -0.38
C LYS A 45 8.92 9.86 -0.80
N VAL A 46 10.16 9.44 -0.55
CA VAL A 46 10.64 8.08 -0.83
C VAL A 46 11.17 7.46 0.45
N ALA A 47 10.75 6.25 0.75
CA ALA A 47 11.29 5.45 1.84
C ALA A 47 12.24 4.37 1.30
N ASN A 48 13.28 4.03 2.07
CA ASN A 48 14.29 3.05 1.68
C ASN A 48 13.86 1.61 1.99
N SER A 49 12.89 1.43 2.91
CA SER A 49 12.37 0.12 3.27
C SER A 49 10.87 0.15 3.58
N GLY A 50 10.24 -1.02 3.66
CA GLY A 50 8.86 -1.16 4.09
C GLY A 50 8.65 -0.69 5.53
N LYS A 51 9.61 -0.98 6.41
CA LYS A 51 9.62 -0.54 7.80
C LYS A 51 9.64 0.98 7.90
N GLU A 52 10.61 1.63 7.23
CA GLU A 52 10.73 3.09 7.24
C GLU A 52 9.45 3.77 6.73
N LEU A 53 8.86 3.25 5.65
CA LEU A 53 7.60 3.77 5.14
C LEU A 53 6.48 3.63 6.18
N ALA A 54 6.32 2.43 6.76
CA ALA A 54 5.26 2.17 7.71
C ALA A 54 5.38 3.01 8.99
N GLU A 55 6.59 3.34 9.44
CA GLU A 55 6.82 4.22 10.59
C GLU A 55 6.33 5.66 10.35
N GLN A 56 6.40 6.15 9.11
CA GLN A 56 6.15 7.55 8.75
C GLN A 56 4.68 7.87 8.41
N VAL A 57 3.84 6.85 8.13
CA VAL A 57 2.51 7.03 7.57
C VAL A 57 1.40 6.42 8.43
N ASP A 58 0.15 6.79 8.13
CA ASP A 58 -1.04 6.29 8.83
C ASP A 58 -1.69 5.11 8.08
N LEU A 59 -1.67 5.17 6.75
CA LEU A 59 -2.21 4.16 5.83
C LEU A 59 -1.09 3.64 4.93
N ILE A 60 -0.90 2.33 4.90
CA ILE A 60 0.03 1.62 4.01
C ILE A 60 -0.78 0.90 2.95
N ILE A 61 -0.55 1.22 1.69
CA ILE A 61 -1.16 0.55 0.54
C ILE A 61 -0.11 -0.31 -0.15
N THR A 62 -0.44 -1.56 -0.42
CA THR A 62 0.39 -2.49 -1.20
C THR A 62 -0.31 -2.85 -2.51
N SER A 63 0.42 -2.79 -3.63
CA SER A 63 -0.03 -3.21 -4.96
C SER A 63 1.09 -3.96 -5.67
N LEU A 64 1.18 -5.26 -5.44
CA LEU A 64 2.33 -6.10 -5.70
C LEU A 64 1.99 -7.23 -6.69
N PRO A 65 2.99 -7.76 -7.45
CA PRO A 65 2.73 -8.65 -8.57
C PRO A 65 2.43 -10.10 -8.17
N SER A 66 2.71 -10.52 -6.94
CA SER A 66 2.51 -11.91 -6.51
C SER A 66 2.46 -12.05 -4.99
N LEU A 67 1.89 -13.17 -4.52
CA LEU A 67 1.86 -13.58 -3.11
C LEU A 67 3.24 -13.58 -2.47
N LYS A 68 4.23 -14.13 -3.17
CA LYS A 68 5.60 -14.20 -2.69
C LYS A 68 6.17 -12.80 -2.43
N VAL A 69 5.98 -11.88 -3.35
CA VAL A 69 6.45 -10.49 -3.20
C VAL A 69 5.70 -9.79 -2.08
N SER A 70 4.38 -10.02 -1.94
CA SER A 70 3.61 -9.48 -0.80
C SER A 70 4.17 -9.97 0.54
N SER A 71 4.42 -11.28 0.66
CA SER A 71 5.02 -11.84 1.88
C SER A 71 6.39 -11.23 2.17
N GLU A 72 7.26 -11.15 1.17
CA GLU A 72 8.61 -10.56 1.33
C GLU A 72 8.54 -9.09 1.77
N VAL A 73 7.70 -8.27 1.14
CA VAL A 73 7.52 -6.84 1.48
C VAL A 73 6.97 -6.67 2.89
N MET A 74 6.05 -7.54 3.31
CA MET A 74 5.43 -7.44 4.63
C MET A 74 6.30 -8.00 5.73
N GLU A 75 7.00 -9.13 5.51
CA GLU A 75 7.59 -9.97 6.56
C GLU A 75 9.12 -9.90 6.67
N ALA A 76 9.83 -9.26 5.73
CA ALA A 76 11.28 -9.08 5.80
C ALA A 76 11.72 -8.39 7.10
N GLU A 77 13.01 -8.47 7.44
CA GLU A 77 13.59 -7.81 8.63
C GLU A 77 13.39 -6.29 8.62
N ASP A 78 13.32 -5.70 7.42
CA ASP A 78 13.00 -4.29 7.18
C ASP A 78 11.62 -4.12 6.51
N GLY A 79 10.76 -5.14 6.59
CA GLY A 79 9.42 -5.17 6.02
C GLY A 79 8.41 -4.31 6.78
N VAL A 80 7.24 -4.17 6.17
CA VAL A 80 6.15 -3.32 6.70
C VAL A 80 5.75 -3.68 8.13
N LEU A 81 5.65 -4.98 8.46
CA LEU A 81 5.27 -5.44 9.80
C LEU A 81 6.19 -4.94 10.91
N GLN A 82 7.45 -4.60 10.59
CA GLN A 82 8.40 -4.10 11.58
C GLN A 82 8.21 -2.60 11.90
N GLY A 83 7.52 -1.86 11.03
CA GLY A 83 7.19 -0.44 11.23
C GLY A 83 5.74 -0.19 11.61
N LEU A 84 4.89 -1.23 11.61
CA LEU A 84 3.50 -1.11 12.02
C LEU A 84 3.36 -0.86 13.52
N SER A 85 2.38 -0.04 13.87
CA SER A 85 1.99 0.23 15.24
C SER A 85 0.48 0.45 15.36
N GLU A 86 0.01 0.67 16.57
CA GLU A 86 -1.40 0.86 16.89
C GLU A 86 -2.08 1.90 15.98
N ASN A 87 -3.29 1.60 15.55
CA ASN A 87 -4.18 2.42 14.72
C ASN A 87 -3.71 2.68 13.28
N LYS A 88 -2.56 2.16 12.84
CA LYS A 88 -2.20 2.19 11.42
C LYS A 88 -3.06 1.23 10.61
N ILE A 89 -3.27 1.53 9.35
CA ILE A 89 -4.07 0.72 8.44
C ILE A 89 -3.15 0.14 7.36
N TRP A 90 -3.28 -1.16 7.10
CA TRP A 90 -2.72 -1.78 5.91
C TRP A 90 -3.85 -2.12 4.94
N LEU A 91 -3.79 -1.62 3.71
CA LEU A 91 -4.73 -1.89 2.63
C LEU A 91 -4.01 -2.68 1.53
N GLU A 92 -4.38 -3.95 1.37
CA GLU A 92 -3.88 -4.79 0.28
C GLU A 92 -4.73 -4.58 -0.97
N MET A 93 -4.14 -4.07 -2.03
CA MET A 93 -4.82 -3.81 -3.31
C MET A 93 -4.35 -4.75 -4.44
N SER A 94 -3.44 -5.66 -4.15
CA SER A 94 -3.02 -6.68 -5.10
C SER A 94 -4.14 -7.71 -5.31
N THR A 95 -4.20 -8.29 -6.51
CA THR A 95 -5.05 -9.46 -6.74
C THR A 95 -4.31 -10.69 -6.21
N THR A 96 -4.66 -11.13 -5.01
CA THR A 96 -3.98 -12.20 -4.30
C THR A 96 -4.94 -13.29 -3.80
N ASP A 97 -4.38 -14.32 -3.18
CA ASP A 97 -5.14 -15.41 -2.56
C ASP A 97 -5.69 -14.98 -1.19
N GLU A 98 -6.95 -15.30 -0.92
CA GLU A 98 -7.64 -14.95 0.33
C GLU A 98 -6.95 -15.50 1.58
N ALA A 99 -6.43 -16.73 1.51
CA ALA A 99 -5.77 -17.36 2.65
C ALA A 99 -4.49 -16.62 3.04
N GLU A 100 -3.75 -16.13 2.05
CA GLU A 100 -2.52 -15.36 2.28
C GLU A 100 -2.82 -13.98 2.85
N VAL A 101 -3.82 -13.27 2.32
CA VAL A 101 -4.26 -11.97 2.85
C VAL A 101 -4.69 -12.11 4.32
N LYS A 102 -5.44 -13.16 4.65
CA LYS A 102 -5.82 -13.46 6.04
C LYS A 102 -4.60 -13.73 6.92
N ARG A 103 -3.67 -14.57 6.45
CA ARG A 103 -2.44 -14.92 7.20
C ARG A 103 -1.60 -13.68 7.53
N ILE A 104 -1.39 -12.80 6.55
CA ILE A 104 -0.68 -11.53 6.78
C ILE A 104 -1.52 -10.60 7.66
N GLY A 105 -2.82 -10.54 7.44
CA GLY A 105 -3.76 -9.75 8.22
C GLY A 105 -3.72 -10.08 9.72
N GLU A 106 -3.60 -11.36 10.09
CA GLU A 106 -3.42 -11.79 11.49
C GLU A 106 -2.14 -11.20 12.10
N LYS A 107 -1.04 -11.15 11.33
CA LYS A 107 0.21 -10.53 11.77
C LYS A 107 0.11 -9.01 11.91
N VAL A 108 -0.67 -8.36 11.03
CA VAL A 108 -0.99 -6.92 11.13
C VAL A 108 -1.78 -6.64 12.42
N ILE A 109 -2.80 -7.46 12.72
CA ILE A 109 -3.58 -7.36 13.96
C ILE A 109 -2.68 -7.57 15.20
N ALA A 110 -1.73 -8.50 15.14
CA ALA A 110 -0.78 -8.71 16.24
C ALA A 110 0.11 -7.49 16.52
N LYS A 111 0.23 -6.54 15.58
CA LYS A 111 0.87 -5.23 15.75
C LYS A 111 -0.10 -4.12 16.19
N SER A 112 -1.32 -4.47 16.56
CA SER A 112 -2.42 -3.53 16.87
C SER A 112 -2.78 -2.61 15.72
N ALA A 113 -2.42 -2.98 14.49
CA ALA A 113 -2.79 -2.33 13.25
C ALA A 113 -4.02 -3.01 12.62
N ILE A 114 -4.61 -2.39 11.61
CA ILE A 114 -5.89 -2.80 11.04
C ILE A 114 -5.68 -3.21 9.58
N PRO A 115 -5.91 -4.48 9.23
CA PRO A 115 -5.87 -4.91 7.84
C PRO A 115 -7.18 -4.61 7.10
N LEU A 116 -7.07 -4.16 5.86
CA LEU A 116 -8.14 -4.06 4.88
C LEU A 116 -7.70 -4.79 3.61
N ASP A 117 -8.62 -5.48 2.98
CA ASP A 117 -8.46 -6.06 1.64
C ASP A 117 -9.23 -5.20 0.64
N GLY A 118 -8.58 -4.74 -0.43
CA GLY A 118 -9.16 -3.80 -1.38
C GLY A 118 -8.78 -4.09 -2.83
N PRO A 119 -9.08 -5.29 -3.37
CA PRO A 119 -8.79 -5.58 -4.76
C PRO A 119 -9.49 -4.59 -5.70
N VAL A 120 -8.80 -4.26 -6.80
CA VAL A 120 -9.26 -3.27 -7.76
C VAL A 120 -9.81 -3.91 -9.03
N SER A 121 -10.80 -3.25 -9.64
CA SER A 121 -11.36 -3.64 -10.94
C SER A 121 -11.58 -2.41 -11.83
N GLY A 122 -11.20 -2.52 -13.11
CA GLY A 122 -11.39 -1.44 -14.10
C GLY A 122 -10.15 -1.12 -14.95
N GLY A 123 -9.03 -1.75 -14.65
CA GLY A 123 -7.79 -1.66 -15.42
C GLY A 123 -7.02 -0.34 -15.27
N CYS A 124 -5.87 -0.28 -15.92
CA CYS A 124 -4.91 0.82 -15.79
C CYS A 124 -5.48 2.20 -16.19
N HIS A 125 -6.38 2.26 -17.17
CA HIS A 125 -6.96 3.53 -17.60
C HIS A 125 -7.81 4.17 -16.50
N ARG A 126 -8.66 3.38 -15.83
CA ARG A 126 -9.49 3.87 -14.73
C ARG A 126 -8.65 4.18 -13.48
N ALA A 127 -7.61 3.39 -13.21
CA ALA A 127 -6.65 3.71 -12.15
C ALA A 127 -5.97 5.06 -12.37
N ALA A 128 -5.59 5.37 -13.62
CA ALA A 128 -4.94 6.64 -13.97
C ALA A 128 -5.85 7.86 -13.75
N THR A 129 -7.16 7.71 -13.96
CA THR A 129 -8.15 8.79 -13.80
C THR A 129 -8.78 8.87 -12.41
N GLY A 130 -8.44 7.92 -11.51
CA GLY A 130 -9.05 7.82 -10.18
C GLY A 130 -10.49 7.27 -10.20
N ASN A 131 -10.94 6.72 -11.33
CA ASN A 131 -12.30 6.18 -11.51
C ASN A 131 -12.29 4.63 -11.56
N ILE A 132 -11.46 4.03 -10.72
CA ILE A 132 -11.38 2.57 -10.56
C ILE A 132 -12.31 2.11 -9.44
N ALA A 133 -12.90 0.93 -9.61
CA ALA A 133 -13.67 0.30 -8.53
C ALA A 133 -12.73 -0.41 -7.55
N ILE A 134 -12.95 -0.19 -6.27
CA ILE A 134 -12.22 -0.84 -5.17
C ILE A 134 -13.26 -1.56 -4.31
N PHE A 135 -13.06 -2.87 -4.10
CA PHE A 135 -13.97 -3.70 -3.29
C PHE A 135 -13.33 -3.92 -1.92
N VAL A 136 -13.68 -3.07 -0.97
CA VAL A 136 -13.02 -3.09 0.34
C VAL A 136 -13.69 -4.07 1.30
N GLY A 137 -12.91 -5.04 1.78
CA GLY A 137 -13.25 -5.95 2.87
C GLY A 137 -12.50 -5.61 4.14
N GLY A 138 -13.15 -5.76 5.30
CA GLY A 138 -12.53 -5.51 6.60
C GLY A 138 -13.42 -4.75 7.56
N GLN A 139 -12.83 -4.16 8.58
CA GLN A 139 -13.59 -3.45 9.62
C GLN A 139 -14.08 -2.09 9.12
N ARG A 140 -15.39 -1.87 9.21
CA ARG A 140 -16.06 -0.67 8.67
C ARG A 140 -15.47 0.65 9.19
N PHE A 141 -15.15 0.74 10.47
CA PHE A 141 -14.57 1.95 11.05
C PHE A 141 -13.20 2.33 10.47
N ALA A 142 -12.44 1.34 9.98
CA ALA A 142 -11.16 1.60 9.32
C ALA A 142 -11.35 2.11 7.89
N PHE A 143 -12.39 1.63 7.21
CA PHE A 143 -12.78 2.11 5.89
C PHE A 143 -13.31 3.56 5.91
N GLU A 144 -13.95 3.97 7.01
CA GLU A 144 -14.53 5.31 7.17
C GLU A 144 -13.52 6.40 7.60
N LYS A 145 -12.25 6.01 7.87
CA LYS A 145 -11.15 6.95 8.18
C LYS A 145 -10.57 7.59 6.92
#